data_8524643536a920133e3dfa3ab78775fb
#
_entry.id   8524643536a920133e3dfa3ab78775fb
#
_cell.length_a   1.000
_cell.length_b   1.000
_cell.length_c   1.000
_cell.angle_alpha   90.00
_cell.angle_beta   90.00
_cell.angle_gamma   90.00
#
_symmetry.space_group_name_H-M   'P 1'
#
loop_
_entity.id
_entity.type
_entity.pdbx_description
1 polymer ?
#
loop_
_entity_poly.entity_id
_entity_poly.type
_entity_poly.pdbx_seq_one_letter_code
_entity_poly.pdbx_strand_id
1 'polypeptide(L)'
;MVKIGFDPAKNATNRASRGLPFELVEQLDWAHALMEEDTRKAYGERRFQVLGFIGGRLHALVFTPREGKVHVISLRKANSREVKRYAETPKSRTD
;
A
#
# COMPACT_ATOMS: atom_id res chain seq x y z
N MET A 1 11.05 8.52 -7.50
CA MET A 1 9.58 8.57 -7.50
C MET A 1 9.01 7.23 -7.95
N VAL A 2 8.02 6.75 -7.25
CA VAL A 2 7.44 5.45 -7.54
C VAL A 2 6.43 5.57 -8.67
N LYS A 3 6.54 4.69 -9.65
CA LYS A 3 5.56 4.62 -10.72
C LYS A 3 4.48 3.63 -10.35
N ILE A 4 3.24 4.02 -10.52
CA ILE A 4 2.12 3.15 -10.18
C ILE A 4 1.32 2.78 -11.41
N GLY A 5 0.63 1.64 -11.32
CA GLY A 5 -0.36 1.23 -12.29
C GLY A 5 -1.53 0.63 -11.56
N PHE A 6 -2.63 0.45 -12.25
CA PHE A 6 -3.82 -0.15 -11.65
C PHE A 6 -4.86 -0.45 -12.70
N ASP A 7 -5.80 -1.30 -12.31
CA ASP A 7 -6.97 -1.59 -13.13
C ASP A 7 -7.98 -0.45 -12.93
N PRO A 8 -8.37 0.26 -13.99
CA PRO A 8 -9.30 1.38 -13.85
C PRO A 8 -10.61 1.02 -13.17
N ALA A 9 -11.12 -0.19 -13.40
CA ALA A 9 -12.38 -0.61 -12.77
C ALA A 9 -12.22 -0.77 -11.27
N LYS A 10 -11.07 -1.32 -10.82
CA LYS A 10 -10.79 -1.45 -9.40
C LYS A 10 -10.56 -0.11 -8.75
N ASN A 11 -9.92 0.81 -9.46
CA ASN A 11 -9.74 2.17 -8.96
C ASN A 11 -11.09 2.85 -8.74
N ALA A 12 -12.00 2.72 -9.70
CA ALA A 12 -13.32 3.31 -9.59
C ALA A 12 -14.08 2.73 -8.40
N THR A 13 -14.00 1.41 -8.21
CA THR A 13 -14.66 0.75 -7.09
C THR A 13 -14.07 1.23 -5.76
N ASN A 14 -12.75 1.33 -5.67
CA ASN A 14 -12.11 1.76 -4.43
C ASN A 14 -12.45 3.20 -4.10
N ARG A 15 -12.51 4.05 -5.13
CA ARG A 15 -12.90 5.44 -4.93
C ARG A 15 -14.35 5.53 -4.45
N ALA A 16 -15.25 4.76 -5.05
CA ALA A 16 -16.67 4.81 -4.69
C ALA A 16 -16.92 4.26 -3.29
N SER A 17 -16.26 3.16 -2.93
CA SER A 17 -16.54 2.51 -1.66
C SER A 17 -15.73 3.09 -0.49
N ARG A 18 -14.55 3.63 -0.73
CA ARG A 18 -13.66 4.10 0.32
C ARG A 18 -13.24 5.55 0.19
N GLY A 19 -13.59 6.20 -0.92
CA GLY A 19 -13.17 7.56 -1.17
C GLY A 19 -11.67 7.71 -1.43
N LEU A 20 -11.01 6.62 -1.81
CA LEU A 20 -9.55 6.62 -1.94
C LEU A 20 -9.15 6.19 -3.36
N PRO A 21 -8.88 7.15 -4.26
CA PRO A 21 -8.36 6.78 -5.57
C PRO A 21 -6.95 6.21 -5.45
N PHE A 22 -6.62 5.26 -6.30
CA PHE A 22 -5.32 4.60 -6.25
C PHE A 22 -4.17 5.56 -6.55
N GLU A 23 -4.44 6.66 -7.23
CA GLU A 23 -3.42 7.67 -7.50
C GLU A 23 -2.78 8.22 -6.23
N LEU A 24 -3.48 8.12 -5.10
CA LEU A 24 -2.93 8.58 -3.82
C LEU A 24 -1.66 7.83 -3.43
N VAL A 25 -1.44 6.64 -3.97
CA VAL A 25 -0.25 5.85 -3.65
C VAL A 25 1.03 6.58 -4.06
N GLU A 26 0.95 7.47 -5.05
CA GLU A 26 2.11 8.28 -5.40
C GLU A 26 2.56 9.21 -4.29
N GLN A 27 1.67 9.49 -3.34
CA GLN A 27 1.97 10.39 -2.22
C GLN A 27 2.37 9.64 -0.95
N LEU A 28 2.41 8.32 -1.01
CA LEU A 28 2.76 7.52 0.16
C LEU A 28 4.22 7.75 0.54
N ASP A 29 4.47 7.85 1.84
CA ASP A 29 5.84 8.01 2.34
C ASP A 29 6.53 6.66 2.33
N TRP A 30 7.11 6.31 1.19
CA TRP A 30 7.75 5.02 1.00
C TRP A 30 9.01 4.85 1.85
N ALA A 31 9.68 5.96 2.16
CA ALA A 31 10.92 5.90 2.92
C ALA A 31 10.70 5.37 4.34
N HIS A 32 9.52 5.58 4.89
CA HIS A 32 9.21 5.16 6.26
C HIS A 32 8.09 4.11 6.29
N ALA A 33 7.82 3.47 5.16
CA ALA A 33 6.76 2.48 5.09
C ALA A 33 7.24 1.13 5.62
N LEU A 34 6.30 0.38 6.16
CA LEU A 34 6.53 -0.99 6.61
C LEU A 34 5.99 -1.91 5.51
N MET A 35 6.86 -2.72 4.91
CA MET A 35 6.47 -3.56 3.79
C MET A 35 6.78 -5.03 4.08
N GLU A 36 5.80 -5.90 3.78
CA GLU A 36 5.96 -7.34 3.94
C GLU A 36 5.38 -8.05 2.74
N GLU A 37 6.01 -9.13 2.32
CA GLU A 37 5.44 -9.95 1.27
C GLU A 37 4.29 -10.77 1.83
N ASP A 38 3.18 -10.83 1.12
CA ASP A 38 2.01 -11.60 1.52
C ASP A 38 2.13 -13.00 0.93
N THR A 39 2.48 -13.95 1.77
CA THR A 39 2.67 -15.33 1.36
C THR A 39 1.56 -16.26 1.85
N ARG A 40 0.44 -15.68 2.30
CA ARG A 40 -0.64 -16.49 2.89
C ARG A 40 -1.31 -17.41 1.90
N LYS A 41 -1.28 -17.08 0.61
CA LYS A 41 -1.79 -17.96 -0.41
C LYS A 41 -1.05 -17.78 -1.72
N ALA A 42 -1.25 -18.75 -2.62
CA ALA A 42 -0.63 -18.68 -3.94
C ALA A 42 -1.52 -17.84 -4.84
N TYR A 43 -1.08 -16.62 -5.15
CA TYR A 43 -1.85 -15.69 -5.98
C TYR A 43 -1.49 -15.79 -7.45
N GLY A 44 -0.47 -16.59 -7.81
CA GLY A 44 0.06 -16.59 -9.16
C GLY A 44 0.99 -15.42 -9.42
N GLU A 45 1.17 -14.54 -8.46
CA GLU A 45 2.07 -13.40 -8.55
C GLU A 45 2.46 -13.01 -7.15
N ARG A 46 3.55 -12.29 -7.02
CA ARG A 46 3.99 -11.81 -5.70
C ARG A 46 3.12 -10.63 -5.29
N ARG A 47 2.69 -10.64 -4.03
CA ARG A 47 1.91 -9.54 -3.46
C ARG A 47 2.57 -9.04 -2.20
N PHE A 48 2.49 -7.73 -2.00
CA PHE A 48 3.09 -7.07 -0.85
C PHE A 48 2.04 -6.24 -0.14
N GLN A 49 2.13 -6.24 1.20
CA GLN A 49 1.33 -5.36 2.05
C GLN A 49 2.21 -4.25 2.55
N VAL A 50 1.70 -3.03 2.54
CA VAL A 50 2.46 -1.86 2.96
C VAL A 50 1.62 -1.05 3.92
N LEU A 51 2.23 -0.62 5.04
CA LEU A 51 1.64 0.37 5.92
C LEU A 51 2.48 1.63 5.78
N GLY A 52 1.85 2.71 5.37
CA GLY A 52 2.56 3.96 5.16
C GLY A 52 1.63 5.15 5.24
N PHE A 53 2.22 6.31 5.48
CA PHE A 53 1.45 7.54 5.60
C PHE A 53 1.19 8.16 4.25
N ILE A 54 -0.04 8.61 4.06
CA ILE A 54 -0.44 9.50 2.99
C ILE A 54 -1.01 10.71 3.71
N GLY A 55 -0.34 11.83 3.60
CA GLY A 55 -0.69 12.97 4.42
C GLY A 55 -0.48 12.61 5.88
N GLY A 56 -1.43 12.95 6.73
CA GLY A 56 -1.32 12.68 8.16
C GLY A 56 -1.98 11.38 8.59
N ARG A 57 -2.30 10.48 7.66
CA ARG A 57 -3.05 9.27 7.99
C ARG A 57 -2.32 8.03 7.50
N LEU A 58 -2.25 7.01 8.36
CA LEU A 58 -1.67 5.72 7.97
C LEU A 58 -2.65 4.96 7.08
N HIS A 59 -2.12 4.40 6.00
CA HIS A 59 -2.90 3.62 5.04
C HIS A 59 -2.32 2.23 4.88
N ALA A 60 -3.17 1.30 4.47
CA ALA A 60 -2.78 -0.05 4.14
C ALA A 60 -2.96 -0.25 2.65
N LEU A 61 -1.89 -0.67 2.00
CA LEU A 61 -1.81 -0.83 0.57
C LEU A 61 -1.45 -2.27 0.25
N VAL A 62 -2.10 -2.85 -0.76
CA VAL A 62 -1.66 -4.12 -1.33
C VAL A 62 -1.30 -3.87 -2.78
N PHE A 63 -0.13 -4.35 -3.18
CA PHE A 63 0.30 -4.19 -4.57
C PHE A 63 1.05 -5.41 -5.05
N THR A 64 1.20 -5.52 -6.36
CA THR A 64 2.07 -6.50 -6.99
C THR A 64 3.04 -5.76 -7.90
N PRO A 65 4.33 -6.15 -7.92
CA PRO A 65 5.25 -5.58 -8.89
C PRO A 65 4.87 -6.05 -10.29
N ARG A 66 4.78 -5.13 -11.23
CA ARG A 66 4.41 -5.47 -12.59
C ARG A 66 5.05 -4.48 -13.55
N GLU A 67 5.93 -4.97 -14.40
CA GLU A 67 6.60 -4.14 -15.41
C GLU A 67 7.33 -2.95 -14.81
N GLY A 68 7.97 -3.17 -13.66
CA GLY A 68 8.72 -2.12 -12.99
C GLY A 68 7.86 -1.09 -12.27
N LYS A 69 6.56 -1.36 -12.13
CA LYS A 69 5.64 -0.47 -11.46
C LYS A 69 5.04 -1.13 -10.25
N VAL A 70 4.54 -0.29 -9.34
CA VAL A 70 3.71 -0.72 -8.22
C VAL A 70 2.28 -0.82 -8.76
N HIS A 71 1.83 -2.04 -9.03
CA HIS A 71 0.47 -2.25 -9.53
C HIS A 71 -0.46 -2.38 -8.33
N VAL A 72 -1.26 -1.35 -8.10
CA VAL A 72 -2.08 -1.25 -6.89
C VAL A 72 -3.26 -2.18 -6.98
N ILE A 73 -3.45 -2.99 -5.95
CA ILE A 73 -4.57 -3.92 -5.85
C ILE A 73 -5.64 -3.39 -4.93
N SER A 74 -5.25 -2.84 -3.77
CA SER A 74 -6.21 -2.25 -2.85
C SER A 74 -5.55 -1.16 -2.02
N LEU A 75 -6.34 -0.20 -1.59
CA LEU A 75 -5.89 0.90 -0.76
C LEU A 75 -7.00 1.23 0.24
N ARG A 76 -6.65 1.28 1.51
CA ARG A 76 -7.61 1.65 2.56
C ARG A 76 -6.88 2.32 3.71
N LYS A 77 -7.63 3.00 4.54
CA LYS A 77 -7.06 3.53 5.78
C LYS A 77 -6.72 2.38 6.70
N ALA A 78 -5.63 2.52 7.44
CA ALA A 78 -5.20 1.49 8.38
C ALA A 78 -6.15 1.44 9.56
N ASN A 79 -6.36 0.23 10.10
CA ASN A 79 -7.16 0.07 11.31
C ASN A 79 -6.28 0.26 12.55
N SER A 80 -6.90 0.26 13.74
CA SER A 80 -6.17 0.54 14.97
C SER A 80 -5.08 -0.50 15.25
N ARG A 81 -5.33 -1.75 14.91
CA ARG A 81 -4.33 -2.80 15.10
C ARG A 81 -3.11 -2.56 14.22
N GLU A 82 -3.34 -2.11 13.00
CA GLU A 82 -2.25 -1.82 12.07
C GLU A 82 -1.47 -0.58 12.48
N VAL A 83 -2.16 0.44 13.00
CA VAL A 83 -1.50 1.62 13.53
C VAL A 83 -0.58 1.23 14.67
N LYS A 84 -1.04 0.37 15.57
CA LYS A 84 -0.22 -0.09 16.68
C LYS A 84 0.99 -0.87 16.18
N ARG A 85 0.79 -1.78 15.25
CA ARG A 85 1.89 -2.58 14.69
C ARG A 85 2.92 -1.68 14.04
N TYR A 86 2.47 -0.69 13.29
CA TYR A 86 3.37 0.25 12.64
C TYR A 86 4.20 1.01 13.67
N ALA A 87 3.56 1.47 14.73
CA ALA A 87 4.26 2.24 15.77
C ALA A 87 5.28 1.42 16.52
N GLU A 88 5.01 0.11 16.69
CA GLU A 88 5.87 -0.76 17.49
C GLU A 88 6.96 -1.43 16.68
N THR A 89 6.92 -1.37 15.36
CA THR A 89 7.89 -2.03 14.52
C THR A 89 8.98 -1.05 14.11
N PRO A 90 10.25 -1.36 14.32
CA PRO A 90 11.33 -0.49 13.85
C PRO A 90 11.27 -0.42 12.33
N LYS A 91 11.32 0.79 11.78
CA LYS A 91 11.34 0.96 10.33
C LYS A 91 12.78 0.91 9.85
N SER A 92 12.93 0.37 8.67
CA SER A 92 14.22 0.36 8.04
C SER A 92 14.72 1.79 7.88
N ARG A 93 15.98 1.99 8.12
CA ARG A 93 16.57 3.29 7.93
C ARG A 93 18.00 3.13 7.63
N THR A 94 18.53 4.12 7.04
CA THR A 94 19.92 4.20 6.74
C THR A 94 20.61 4.95 7.82
N ASP A 95 21.54 4.39 8.41
CA ASP A 95 22.26 5.08 9.48
C ASP A 95 23.67 5.33 9.09
#